data_794505faa5f80050a562ea210c687356
#
_entry.id   794505faa5f80050a562ea210c687356
#
_cell.length_a   1.000
_cell.length_b   1.000
_cell.length_c   1.000
_cell.angle_alpha   90.00
_cell.angle_beta   90.00
_cell.angle_gamma   90.00
#
_symmetry.space_group_name_H-M   'P 1'
#
loop_
_entity.id
_entity.type
_entity.pdbx_description
1 polymer ?
#
loop_
_entity_poly.entity_id
_entity_poly.type
_entity_poly.pdbx_seq_one_letter_code
_entity_poly.pdbx_strand_id
1 'polypeptide(L)'
;YYASRQHPKALGMAVMGIADAFSDCGFDVRKTIDSYGRDKSGCFAGCAVMNMDKFSGDGLMSSHPMGKRASSKTISFTLPEMTADFINAYVTGSLGISGHFIGACATSQYNMNAGVELIKSGKSELVIVGASEAIIMPPAFIGFDAMGAMTTDKRLKDLQALLGEGEELDYTRYCRPFGDNAGLVVGESSGFAILMSDRLALETGANIRGCILNVNINADGNKKSISGP
;
A
#
# COMPACT_ATOMS: atom_id res chain seq x y z
N TYR A 1 -24.11 -1.77 -1.25
CA TYR A 1 -23.83 -1.35 -2.63
C TYR A 1 -22.90 -0.13 -2.60
N TYR A 2 -21.72 -0.25 -3.19
CA TYR A 2 -20.70 0.77 -3.12
C TYR A 2 -20.56 1.50 -4.48
N ALA A 3 -20.80 2.81 -4.48
CA ALA A 3 -20.70 3.63 -5.68
C ALA A 3 -19.23 4.04 -5.97
N SER A 4 -18.46 3.12 -6.54
CA SER A 4 -17.01 3.29 -6.78
C SER A 4 -16.62 4.36 -7.80
N ARG A 5 -17.56 4.86 -8.60
CA ARG A 5 -17.28 5.78 -9.72
C ARG A 5 -16.67 7.13 -9.33
N GLN A 6 -16.76 7.50 -8.04
CA GLN A 6 -16.26 8.77 -7.52
C GLN A 6 -15.18 8.58 -6.44
N HIS A 7 -14.52 7.41 -6.41
CA HIS A 7 -13.48 7.13 -5.45
C HIS A 7 -12.11 7.13 -6.13
N PRO A 8 -11.05 7.48 -5.37
CA PRO A 8 -9.69 7.32 -5.82
C PRO A 8 -9.42 5.90 -6.29
N LYS A 9 -8.60 5.75 -7.32
CA LYS A 9 -8.25 4.46 -7.91
C LYS A 9 -7.66 3.51 -6.87
N ALA A 10 -6.79 4.01 -5.99
CA ALA A 10 -6.18 3.21 -4.93
C ALA A 10 -7.21 2.58 -3.98
N LEU A 11 -8.31 3.28 -3.65
CA LEU A 11 -9.38 2.69 -2.83
C LEU A 11 -10.12 1.55 -3.55
N GLY A 12 -10.37 1.70 -4.85
CA GLY A 12 -10.93 0.62 -5.67
C GLY A 12 -10.02 -0.61 -5.70
N MET A 13 -8.73 -0.40 -5.89
CA MET A 13 -7.72 -1.46 -5.86
C MET A 13 -7.63 -2.11 -4.47
N ALA A 14 -7.73 -1.34 -3.39
CA ALA A 14 -7.73 -1.86 -2.02
C ALA A 14 -8.90 -2.81 -1.78
N VAL A 15 -10.10 -2.48 -2.25
CA VAL A 15 -11.26 -3.37 -2.14
C VAL A 15 -11.03 -4.69 -2.88
N MET A 16 -10.41 -4.64 -4.06
CA MET A 16 -10.07 -5.86 -4.81
C MET A 16 -9.01 -6.70 -4.08
N GLY A 17 -7.93 -6.06 -3.61
CA GLY A 17 -6.86 -6.76 -2.87
C GLY A 17 -7.35 -7.40 -1.57
N ILE A 18 -8.24 -6.73 -0.85
CA ILE A 18 -8.89 -7.29 0.35
C ILE A 18 -9.82 -8.46 0.00
N ALA A 19 -10.60 -8.34 -1.06
CA ALA A 19 -11.48 -9.42 -1.50
C ALA A 19 -10.68 -10.67 -1.89
N ASP A 20 -9.54 -10.48 -2.54
CA ASP A 20 -8.62 -11.55 -2.89
C ASP A 20 -8.04 -12.22 -1.62
N ALA A 21 -7.55 -11.42 -0.67
CA ALA A 21 -7.04 -11.93 0.62
C ALA A 21 -8.13 -12.70 1.40
N PHE A 22 -9.38 -12.23 1.38
CA PHE A 22 -10.50 -12.93 2.03
C PHE A 22 -10.86 -14.23 1.31
N SER A 23 -10.75 -14.27 0.00
CA SER A 23 -10.94 -15.49 -0.78
C SER A 23 -9.87 -16.54 -0.51
N ASP A 24 -8.64 -16.09 -0.24
CA ASP A 24 -7.47 -16.96 -0.02
C ASP A 24 -7.38 -17.51 1.41
N CYS A 25 -7.94 -16.82 2.41
CA CYS A 25 -7.71 -17.12 3.82
C CYS A 25 -8.39 -18.43 4.33
N GLY A 26 -9.35 -18.97 3.60
CA GLY A 26 -10.00 -20.25 3.92
C GLY A 26 -11.09 -20.22 4.99
N PHE A 27 -11.41 -19.02 5.54
CA PHE A 27 -12.45 -18.84 6.55
C PHE A 27 -13.24 -17.54 6.30
N ASP A 28 -14.41 -17.41 6.95
CA ASP A 28 -15.23 -16.19 6.85
C ASP A 28 -14.73 -15.12 7.82
N VAL A 29 -13.95 -14.17 7.30
CA VAL A 29 -13.34 -13.09 8.09
C VAL A 29 -14.38 -12.27 8.83
N ARG A 30 -15.51 -11.93 8.21
CA ARG A 30 -16.56 -11.11 8.86
C ARG A 30 -17.22 -11.86 10.01
N LYS A 31 -17.59 -13.12 9.82
CA LYS A 31 -18.15 -13.95 10.89
C LYS A 31 -17.15 -14.13 12.02
N THR A 32 -15.87 -14.28 11.70
CA THR A 32 -14.82 -14.39 12.72
C THR A 32 -14.72 -13.11 13.54
N ILE A 33 -14.67 -11.94 12.89
CA ILE A 33 -14.66 -10.63 13.57
C ILE A 33 -15.91 -10.48 14.46
N ASP A 34 -17.08 -10.82 13.96
CA ASP A 34 -18.33 -10.74 14.75
C ASP A 34 -18.33 -11.70 15.96
N SER A 35 -17.73 -12.88 15.83
CA SER A 35 -17.70 -13.91 16.88
C SER A 35 -16.68 -13.61 17.98
N TYR A 36 -15.52 -13.06 17.65
CA TYR A 36 -14.45 -12.76 18.60
C TYR A 36 -14.54 -11.35 19.21
N GLY A 37 -15.42 -10.53 18.66
CA GLY A 37 -15.62 -9.13 19.05
C GLY A 37 -14.99 -8.18 18.05
N ARG A 38 -15.78 -7.24 17.57
CA ARG A 38 -15.36 -6.24 16.57
C ARG A 38 -14.23 -5.33 17.05
N ASP A 39 -14.11 -5.15 18.36
CA ASP A 39 -13.05 -4.39 19.03
C ASP A 39 -11.72 -5.17 19.14
N LYS A 40 -11.74 -6.49 18.92
CA LYS A 40 -10.58 -7.38 18.92
C LYS A 40 -9.96 -7.61 17.55
N SER A 41 -10.43 -6.91 16.55
CA SER A 41 -9.83 -6.88 15.21
C SER A 41 -9.20 -5.52 14.95
N GLY A 42 -8.22 -5.45 14.05
CA GLY A 42 -7.55 -4.21 13.67
C GLY A 42 -7.34 -4.08 12.19
N CYS A 43 -7.04 -2.86 11.73
CA CYS A 43 -6.67 -2.60 10.35
C CYS A 43 -5.59 -1.53 10.27
N PHE A 44 -4.45 -1.87 9.67
CA PHE A 44 -3.40 -0.91 9.33
C PHE A 44 -3.17 -0.94 7.83
N ALA A 45 -3.70 0.05 7.12
CA ALA A 45 -3.64 0.10 5.67
C ALA A 45 -3.69 1.54 5.14
N GLY A 46 -2.97 1.79 4.06
CA GLY A 46 -2.94 3.12 3.45
C GLY A 46 -2.12 3.16 2.18
N CYS A 47 -1.67 4.36 1.82
CA CYS A 47 -0.77 4.59 0.70
C CYS A 47 0.49 5.35 1.16
N ALA A 48 1.57 5.19 0.42
CA ALA A 48 2.85 5.85 0.72
C ALA A 48 2.82 7.34 0.34
N VAL A 49 2.15 7.62 -0.77
CA VAL A 49 1.90 8.97 -1.28
C VAL A 49 0.40 9.21 -1.18
N MET A 50 -0.01 10.42 -0.80
CA MET A 50 -1.43 10.78 -0.76
C MET A 50 -2.12 10.43 -2.08
N ASN A 51 -3.38 10.05 -2.05
CA ASN A 51 -4.16 9.88 -3.27
C ASN A 51 -4.18 11.20 -4.06
N MET A 52 -3.64 11.19 -5.28
CA MET A 52 -3.44 12.39 -6.10
C MET A 52 -4.34 12.47 -7.33
N ASP A 53 -5.32 11.60 -7.48
CA ASP A 53 -6.21 11.60 -8.63
C ASP A 53 -7.29 12.72 -8.57
N LYS A 54 -8.10 12.81 -9.63
CA LYS A 54 -9.16 13.84 -9.75
C LYS A 54 -10.24 13.82 -8.67
N PHE A 55 -10.35 12.75 -7.90
CA PHE A 55 -11.32 12.62 -6.80
C PHE A 55 -10.71 12.96 -5.45
N SER A 56 -9.43 13.22 -5.40
CA SER A 56 -8.63 13.45 -4.20
C SER A 56 -7.70 14.67 -4.38
N GLY A 57 -6.40 14.51 -4.26
CA GLY A 57 -5.45 15.61 -4.23
C GLY A 57 -5.45 16.50 -5.47
N ASP A 58 -5.41 15.93 -6.68
CA ASP A 58 -5.51 16.72 -7.91
C ASP A 58 -6.85 17.46 -8.00
N GLY A 59 -7.96 16.80 -7.70
CA GLY A 59 -9.28 17.42 -7.68
C GLY A 59 -9.39 18.56 -6.66
N LEU A 60 -8.71 18.45 -5.52
CA LEU A 60 -8.67 19.50 -4.51
C LEU A 60 -7.88 20.72 -5.01
N MET A 61 -6.69 20.49 -5.55
CA MET A 61 -5.77 21.55 -6.00
C MET A 61 -6.24 22.24 -7.28
N SER A 62 -6.85 21.50 -8.21
CA SER A 62 -7.25 22.01 -9.54
C SER A 62 -8.66 22.59 -9.59
N SER A 63 -9.55 22.22 -8.67
CA SER A 63 -10.95 22.64 -8.72
C SER A 63 -11.13 24.15 -8.69
N HIS A 64 -10.51 24.84 -7.75
CA HIS A 64 -10.68 26.30 -7.58
C HIS A 64 -10.10 27.10 -8.77
N PRO A 65 -8.88 26.84 -9.25
CA PRO A 65 -8.36 27.54 -10.44
C PRO A 65 -9.19 27.29 -11.70
N MET A 66 -9.87 26.15 -11.78
CA MET A 66 -10.76 25.80 -12.91
C MET A 66 -12.19 26.32 -12.74
N GLY A 67 -12.48 27.09 -11.69
CA GLY A 67 -13.84 27.57 -11.40
C GLY A 67 -14.82 26.45 -11.02
N LYS A 68 -14.32 25.28 -10.60
CA LYS A 68 -15.14 24.13 -10.19
C LYS A 68 -15.27 24.07 -8.67
N ARG A 69 -16.39 23.53 -8.22
CA ARG A 69 -16.60 23.28 -6.79
C ARG A 69 -15.95 21.95 -6.38
N ALA A 70 -15.14 21.96 -5.34
CA ALA A 70 -14.62 20.74 -4.75
C ALA A 70 -15.77 19.94 -4.09
N SER A 71 -15.66 18.61 -4.14
CA SER A 71 -16.57 17.72 -3.42
C SER A 71 -16.27 17.75 -1.92
N SER A 72 -17.28 17.57 -1.08
CA SER A 72 -17.12 17.43 0.37
C SER A 72 -16.25 16.23 0.77
N LYS A 73 -16.07 15.25 -0.11
CA LYS A 73 -15.26 14.04 0.10
C LYS A 73 -13.79 14.21 -0.31
N THR A 74 -13.45 15.26 -1.06
CA THR A 74 -12.14 15.39 -1.70
C THR A 74 -11.00 15.43 -0.69
N ILE A 75 -11.16 16.15 0.43
CA ILE A 75 -10.12 16.17 1.50
C ILE A 75 -9.95 14.79 2.10
N SER A 76 -11.04 14.15 2.52
CA SER A 76 -10.98 12.81 3.12
C SER A 76 -10.32 11.78 2.20
N PHE A 77 -10.63 11.84 0.92
CA PHE A 77 -10.03 10.93 -0.06
C PHE A 77 -8.54 11.21 -0.36
N THR A 78 -8.04 12.37 0.07
CA THR A 78 -6.62 12.71 -0.07
C THR A 78 -5.78 12.06 1.04
N LEU A 79 -6.38 11.76 2.19
CA LEU A 79 -5.67 11.24 3.35
C LEU A 79 -5.12 9.82 3.09
N PRO A 80 -3.83 9.57 3.41
CA PRO A 80 -3.20 8.28 3.17
C PRO A 80 -3.84 7.12 3.94
N GLU A 81 -4.40 7.37 5.12
CA GLU A 81 -5.06 6.37 5.99
C GLU A 81 -6.48 6.01 5.55
N MET A 82 -7.04 6.72 4.58
CA MET A 82 -8.42 6.49 4.11
C MET A 82 -8.68 5.02 3.72
N THR A 83 -7.64 4.30 3.31
CA THR A 83 -7.76 2.87 2.97
C THR A 83 -8.19 2.04 4.19
N ALA A 84 -7.60 2.26 5.36
CA ALA A 84 -7.96 1.55 6.59
C ALA A 84 -9.39 1.87 7.02
N ASP A 85 -9.75 3.15 7.04
CA ASP A 85 -11.09 3.60 7.38
C ASP A 85 -12.14 3.04 6.44
N PHE A 86 -11.81 3.01 5.16
CA PHE A 86 -12.67 2.45 4.12
C PHE A 86 -12.91 0.95 4.31
N ILE A 87 -11.85 0.18 4.59
CA ILE A 87 -11.93 -1.25 4.87
C ILE A 87 -12.81 -1.51 6.10
N ASN A 88 -12.60 -0.75 7.18
CA ASN A 88 -13.41 -0.90 8.39
C ASN A 88 -14.88 -0.55 8.16
N ALA A 89 -15.15 0.56 7.47
CA ALA A 89 -16.53 1.02 7.25
C ALA A 89 -17.33 0.12 6.29
N TYR A 90 -16.72 -0.37 5.23
CA TYR A 90 -17.45 -1.01 4.13
C TYR A 90 -17.17 -2.50 3.94
N VAL A 91 -16.06 -2.99 4.50
CA VAL A 91 -15.65 -4.39 4.30
C VAL A 91 -15.78 -5.21 5.57
N THR A 92 -15.17 -4.82 6.68
CA THR A 92 -15.08 -5.64 7.89
C THR A 92 -16.14 -5.32 8.94
N GLY A 93 -16.51 -4.06 9.07
CA GLY A 93 -17.30 -3.57 10.21
C GLY A 93 -16.53 -3.60 11.54
N SER A 94 -15.18 -3.67 11.50
CA SER A 94 -14.33 -3.63 12.68
C SER A 94 -14.52 -2.33 13.47
N LEU A 95 -14.47 -2.46 14.80
CA LEU A 95 -14.47 -1.34 15.77
C LEU A 95 -13.16 -1.27 16.54
N GLY A 96 -12.18 -2.09 16.18
CA GLY A 96 -10.89 -2.15 16.83
C GLY A 96 -9.93 -1.08 16.33
N ILE A 97 -8.65 -1.27 16.64
CA ILE A 97 -7.61 -0.29 16.35
C ILE A 97 -7.42 -0.17 14.83
N SER A 98 -7.52 1.06 14.34
CA SER A 98 -7.33 1.40 12.94
C SER A 98 -6.29 2.49 12.78
N GLY A 99 -5.55 2.45 11.69
CA GLY A 99 -4.58 3.49 11.38
C GLY A 99 -3.71 3.18 10.17
N HIS A 100 -2.67 3.99 10.05
CA HIS A 100 -1.72 3.87 8.96
C HIS A 100 -0.38 4.46 9.37
N PHE A 101 0.70 3.79 9.00
CA PHE A 101 2.07 4.29 9.16
C PHE A 101 2.70 4.49 7.79
N ILE A 102 3.24 5.68 7.56
CA ILE A 102 3.90 6.02 6.31
C ILE A 102 5.40 5.75 6.46
N GLY A 103 5.93 4.93 5.58
CA GLY A 103 7.34 4.60 5.46
C GLY A 103 7.83 4.67 4.01
N ALA A 104 7.29 5.61 3.22
CA ALA A 104 7.53 5.69 1.78
C ALA A 104 7.35 4.32 1.11
N CYS A 105 8.33 3.80 0.36
CA CYS A 105 8.26 2.49 -0.30
C CYS A 105 8.14 1.33 0.69
N ALA A 106 8.46 1.51 1.98
CA ALA A 106 8.35 0.51 3.03
C ALA A 106 7.03 0.58 3.82
N THR A 107 6.05 1.35 3.37
CA THR A 107 4.78 1.58 4.05
C THR A 107 4.06 0.29 4.46
N SER A 108 4.04 -0.71 3.60
CA SER A 108 3.42 -2.01 3.91
C SER A 108 4.11 -2.72 5.07
N GLN A 109 5.45 -2.62 5.19
CA GLN A 109 6.21 -3.20 6.30
C GLN A 109 5.94 -2.47 7.62
N TYR A 110 5.76 -1.15 7.60
CA TYR A 110 5.36 -0.38 8.79
C TYR A 110 3.97 -0.80 9.29
N ASN A 111 3.01 -0.94 8.38
CA ASN A 111 1.68 -1.43 8.71
C ASN A 111 1.72 -2.88 9.22
N MET A 112 2.55 -3.73 8.62
CA MET A 112 2.76 -5.11 9.07
C MET A 112 3.35 -5.16 10.49
N ASN A 113 4.36 -4.34 10.78
CA ASN A 113 4.95 -4.25 12.12
C ASN A 113 3.89 -3.84 13.16
N ALA A 114 3.09 -2.82 12.86
CA ALA A 114 2.01 -2.40 13.75
C ALA A 114 1.00 -3.51 14.02
N GLY A 115 0.61 -4.27 12.99
CA GLY A 115 -0.28 -5.41 13.12
C GLY A 115 0.30 -6.53 13.98
N VAL A 116 1.58 -6.87 13.78
CA VAL A 116 2.30 -7.88 14.57
C VAL A 116 2.36 -7.47 16.04
N GLU A 117 2.74 -6.23 16.33
CA GLU A 117 2.83 -5.73 17.71
C GLU A 117 1.43 -5.68 18.40
N LEU A 118 0.38 -5.38 17.64
CA LEU A 118 -0.97 -5.40 18.18
C LEU A 118 -1.41 -6.80 18.59
N ILE A 119 -1.09 -7.83 17.81
CA ILE A 119 -1.36 -9.24 18.12
C ILE A 119 -0.49 -9.70 19.29
N LYS A 120 0.83 -9.46 19.25
CA LYS A 120 1.75 -9.83 20.34
C LYS A 120 1.37 -9.22 21.68
N SER A 121 0.82 -8.01 21.69
CA SER A 121 0.35 -7.34 22.91
C SER A 121 -1.00 -7.89 23.43
N GLY A 122 -1.64 -8.82 22.72
CA GLY A 122 -2.94 -9.38 23.07
C GLY A 122 -4.12 -8.43 22.90
N LYS A 123 -3.91 -7.27 22.29
CA LYS A 123 -4.98 -6.28 22.04
C LYS A 123 -5.89 -6.67 20.87
N SER A 124 -5.37 -7.44 19.91
CA SER A 124 -6.14 -7.97 18.78
C SER A 124 -5.78 -9.41 18.52
N GLU A 125 -6.72 -10.16 18.00
CA GLU A 125 -6.54 -11.55 17.55
C GLU A 125 -6.41 -11.66 16.03
N LEU A 126 -6.96 -10.66 15.31
CA LEU A 126 -6.96 -10.57 13.86
C LEU A 126 -6.67 -9.14 13.45
N VAL A 127 -5.69 -8.94 12.55
CA VAL A 127 -5.34 -7.62 12.02
C VAL A 127 -5.15 -7.71 10.51
N ILE A 128 -5.85 -6.84 9.79
CA ILE A 128 -5.65 -6.66 8.36
C ILE A 128 -4.55 -5.62 8.17
N VAL A 129 -3.53 -5.98 7.38
CA VAL A 129 -2.41 -5.09 7.10
C VAL A 129 -2.15 -5.02 5.60
N GLY A 130 -1.72 -3.87 5.11
CA GLY A 130 -1.38 -3.75 3.70
C GLY A 130 -1.19 -2.33 3.23
N ALA A 131 -1.09 -2.21 1.91
CA ALA A 131 -1.02 -0.92 1.22
C ALA A 131 -1.68 -1.03 -0.16
N SER A 132 -2.17 0.09 -0.64
CA SER A 132 -2.69 0.22 -2.00
C SER A 132 -2.20 1.53 -2.59
N GLU A 133 -1.51 1.47 -3.72
CA GLU A 133 -0.89 2.63 -4.36
C GLU A 133 -1.31 2.71 -5.82
N ALA A 134 -1.75 3.89 -6.26
CA ALA A 134 -2.15 4.15 -7.64
C ALA A 134 -1.62 5.51 -8.08
N ILE A 135 -0.34 5.54 -8.43
CA ILE A 135 0.44 6.76 -8.71
C ILE A 135 0.92 6.89 -10.16
N ILE A 136 0.39 6.09 -11.09
CA ILE A 136 0.71 6.25 -12.52
C ILE A 136 0.00 7.50 -13.04
N MET A 137 0.64 8.64 -12.79
CA MET A 137 0.15 9.96 -13.20
C MET A 137 1.32 10.94 -13.38
N PRO A 138 1.17 11.98 -14.23
CA PRO A 138 2.27 12.89 -14.56
C PRO A 138 3.01 13.49 -13.37
N PRO A 139 2.35 13.97 -12.28
CA PRO A 139 3.08 14.53 -11.13
C PRO A 139 4.03 13.54 -10.45
N ALA A 140 3.66 12.26 -10.36
CA ALA A 140 4.53 11.25 -9.78
C ALA A 140 5.76 10.98 -10.65
N PHE A 141 5.57 10.87 -11.97
CA PHE A 141 6.69 10.73 -12.91
C PHE A 141 7.64 11.92 -12.84
N ILE A 142 7.12 13.15 -12.86
CA ILE A 142 7.93 14.37 -12.75
C ILE A 142 8.73 14.37 -11.43
N GLY A 143 8.11 14.00 -10.31
CA GLY A 143 8.78 13.95 -9.01
C GLY A 143 9.89 12.91 -8.96
N PHE A 144 9.65 11.70 -9.41
CA PHE A 144 10.67 10.63 -9.43
C PHE A 144 11.76 10.87 -10.45
N ASP A 145 11.46 11.49 -11.59
CA ASP A 145 12.46 11.91 -12.59
C ASP A 145 13.38 12.99 -12.01
N ALA A 146 12.81 14.02 -11.36
CA ALA A 146 13.56 15.07 -10.67
C ALA A 146 14.50 14.53 -9.57
N MET A 147 14.14 13.44 -8.91
CA MET A 147 15.01 12.73 -7.96
C MET A 147 16.13 11.95 -8.67
N GLY A 148 16.07 11.82 -9.98
CA GLY A 148 16.99 10.97 -10.75
C GLY A 148 16.85 9.47 -10.44
N ALA A 149 15.71 9.02 -9.94
CA ALA A 149 15.50 7.64 -9.50
C ALA A 149 14.94 6.73 -10.61
N MET A 150 14.27 7.30 -11.61
CA MET A 150 13.61 6.53 -12.65
C MET A 150 14.59 5.91 -13.66
N THR A 151 14.25 4.74 -14.15
CA THR A 151 14.86 4.17 -15.36
C THR A 151 14.52 5.04 -16.57
N THR A 152 15.53 5.31 -17.38
CA THR A 152 15.40 6.00 -18.66
C THR A 152 16.16 5.23 -19.73
N ASP A 153 15.84 5.46 -21.01
CA ASP A 153 16.57 4.83 -22.12
C ASP A 153 18.07 5.09 -22.04
N LYS A 154 18.45 6.31 -21.64
CA LYS A 154 19.86 6.65 -21.44
C LYS A 154 20.53 5.78 -20.39
N ARG A 155 19.91 5.65 -19.21
CA ARG A 155 20.46 4.83 -18.12
C ARG A 155 20.50 3.35 -18.47
N LEU A 156 19.48 2.88 -19.18
CA LEU A 156 19.47 1.50 -19.68
C LEU A 156 20.62 1.28 -20.66
N LYS A 157 20.84 2.21 -21.59
CA LYS A 157 21.96 2.14 -22.54
C LYS A 157 23.32 2.16 -21.83
N ASP A 158 23.47 3.05 -20.85
CA ASP A 158 24.72 3.14 -20.06
C ASP A 158 24.96 1.83 -19.28
N LEU A 159 23.92 1.21 -18.71
CA LEU A 159 24.01 -0.08 -18.03
C LEU A 159 24.41 -1.21 -19.00
N GLN A 160 23.75 -1.30 -20.15
CA GLN A 160 24.06 -2.34 -21.15
C GLN A 160 25.49 -2.21 -21.66
N ALA A 161 25.96 -0.98 -21.91
CA ALA A 161 27.34 -0.72 -22.30
C ALA A 161 28.34 -1.16 -21.20
N LEU A 162 28.04 -0.89 -19.93
CA LEU A 162 28.85 -1.33 -18.80
C LEU A 162 28.94 -2.85 -18.70
N LEU A 163 27.88 -3.56 -19.04
CA LEU A 163 27.80 -5.03 -19.01
C LEU A 163 28.34 -5.68 -20.28
N GLY A 164 28.78 -4.89 -21.29
CA GLY A 164 29.27 -5.42 -22.56
C GLY A 164 28.19 -6.03 -23.45
N GLU A 165 26.95 -5.57 -23.30
CA GLU A 165 25.79 -6.03 -24.05
C GLU A 165 25.61 -5.21 -25.36
N GLY A 166 24.73 -5.70 -26.24
CA GLY A 166 24.48 -5.06 -27.54
C GLY A 166 23.88 -3.65 -27.42
N GLU A 167 23.90 -2.91 -28.56
CA GLU A 167 23.41 -1.52 -28.60
C GLU A 167 21.88 -1.39 -28.59
N GLU A 168 21.15 -2.45 -28.92
CA GLU A 168 19.70 -2.47 -28.90
C GLU A 168 19.18 -2.50 -27.44
N LEU A 169 18.23 -1.61 -27.12
CA LEU A 169 17.69 -1.49 -25.75
C LEU A 169 16.85 -2.73 -25.37
N ASP A 170 17.27 -3.42 -24.34
CA ASP A 170 16.50 -4.50 -23.74
C ASP A 170 15.61 -3.95 -22.61
N TYR A 171 14.37 -3.61 -22.95
CA TYR A 171 13.40 -3.08 -22.00
C TYR A 171 12.99 -4.07 -20.90
N THR A 172 13.31 -5.36 -21.00
CA THR A 172 13.08 -6.32 -19.90
C THR A 172 13.96 -6.04 -18.69
N ARG A 173 14.98 -5.19 -18.84
CA ARG A 173 15.90 -4.76 -17.79
C ARG A 173 15.49 -3.47 -17.07
N TYR A 174 14.36 -2.88 -17.43
CA TYR A 174 13.89 -1.64 -16.78
C TYR A 174 13.64 -1.82 -15.28
N CYS A 175 13.11 -2.97 -14.86
CA CYS A 175 12.88 -3.29 -13.47
C CYS A 175 13.26 -4.75 -13.21
N ARG A 176 14.41 -4.97 -12.56
CA ARG A 176 14.92 -6.30 -12.24
C ARG A 176 15.30 -6.35 -10.75
N PRO A 177 14.34 -6.65 -9.88
CA PRO A 177 14.62 -6.81 -8.45
C PRO A 177 15.77 -7.80 -8.21
N PHE A 178 16.73 -7.39 -7.38
CA PHE A 178 17.94 -8.16 -7.04
C PHE A 178 18.92 -8.44 -8.21
N GLY A 179 18.72 -7.81 -9.36
CA GLY A 179 19.62 -7.91 -10.50
C GLY A 179 20.21 -6.56 -10.90
N ASP A 180 21.01 -6.54 -11.98
CA ASP A 180 21.49 -5.29 -12.59
C ASP A 180 20.32 -4.48 -13.12
N ASN A 181 20.22 -3.24 -12.66
CA ASN A 181 19.03 -2.43 -12.80
C ASN A 181 19.39 -0.99 -13.18
N ALA A 182 18.68 -0.42 -14.14
CA ALA A 182 18.90 0.94 -14.60
C ALA A 182 18.21 2.02 -13.73
N GLY A 183 17.35 1.61 -12.80
CA GLY A 183 16.58 2.49 -11.93
C GLY A 183 15.25 1.86 -11.55
N LEU A 184 14.30 2.68 -11.08
CA LEU A 184 12.95 2.22 -10.74
C LEU A 184 11.96 2.49 -11.89
N VAL A 185 10.90 1.70 -11.93
CA VAL A 185 9.72 1.91 -12.77
C VAL A 185 8.52 2.15 -11.86
N VAL A 186 7.80 3.24 -12.09
CA VAL A 186 6.59 3.56 -11.33
C VAL A 186 5.51 2.53 -11.65
N GLY A 187 4.92 1.95 -10.61
CA GLY A 187 3.85 0.95 -10.72
C GLY A 187 2.66 1.28 -9.84
N GLU A 188 1.60 0.51 -10.01
CA GLU A 188 0.41 0.53 -9.16
C GLU A 188 0.16 -0.87 -8.65
N SER A 189 -0.13 -1.00 -7.38
CA SER A 189 -0.48 -2.30 -6.80
C SER A 189 -1.30 -2.15 -5.53
N SER A 190 -1.90 -3.26 -5.14
CA SER A 190 -2.63 -3.40 -3.89
C SER A 190 -2.31 -4.77 -3.30
N GLY A 191 -1.80 -4.80 -2.07
CA GLY A 191 -1.44 -6.03 -1.39
C GLY A 191 -1.85 -6.01 0.07
N PHE A 192 -2.50 -7.09 0.52
CA PHE A 192 -2.98 -7.24 1.88
C PHE A 192 -2.65 -8.60 2.46
N ALA A 193 -2.43 -8.62 3.77
CA ALA A 193 -2.31 -9.83 4.55
C ALA A 193 -3.29 -9.78 5.73
N ILE A 194 -3.82 -10.95 6.09
CA ILE A 194 -4.62 -11.14 7.29
C ILE A 194 -3.71 -11.79 8.32
N LEU A 195 -3.32 -11.04 9.34
CA LEU A 195 -2.52 -11.52 10.45
C LEU A 195 -3.44 -12.03 11.54
N MET A 196 -3.06 -13.16 12.15
CA MET A 196 -3.83 -13.78 13.23
C MET A 196 -2.90 -14.31 14.30
N SER A 197 -3.41 -14.43 15.53
CA SER A 197 -2.74 -15.25 16.53
C SER A 197 -2.74 -16.72 16.11
N ASP A 198 -1.75 -17.47 16.54
CA ASP A 198 -1.64 -18.93 16.24
C ASP A 198 -2.93 -19.65 16.68
N ARG A 199 -3.45 -19.30 17.86
CA ARG A 199 -4.69 -19.85 18.37
C ARG A 199 -5.86 -19.64 17.41
N LEU A 200 -6.11 -18.40 17.00
CA LEU A 200 -7.23 -18.08 16.14
C LEU A 200 -7.08 -18.70 14.74
N ALA A 201 -5.86 -18.75 14.21
CA ALA A 201 -5.58 -19.39 12.93
C ALA A 201 -5.92 -20.88 12.93
N LEU A 202 -5.58 -21.58 14.01
CA LEU A 202 -5.92 -23.02 14.17
C LEU A 202 -7.42 -23.23 14.43
N GLU A 203 -8.04 -22.42 15.26
CA GLU A 203 -9.49 -22.51 15.57
C GLU A 203 -10.38 -22.27 14.35
N THR A 204 -9.97 -21.37 13.46
CA THR A 204 -10.73 -21.06 12.23
C THR A 204 -10.42 -22.01 11.07
N GLY A 205 -9.39 -22.82 11.19
CA GLY A 205 -8.90 -23.64 10.07
C GLY A 205 -8.33 -22.80 8.92
N ALA A 206 -7.71 -21.67 9.26
CA ALA A 206 -7.18 -20.73 8.28
C ALA A 206 -6.18 -21.37 7.32
N ASN A 207 -6.19 -20.92 6.06
CA ASN A 207 -5.20 -21.29 5.07
C ASN A 207 -3.89 -20.53 5.35
N ILE A 208 -3.04 -21.09 6.22
CA ILE A 208 -1.82 -20.47 6.69
C ILE A 208 -0.79 -20.42 5.55
N ARG A 209 -0.43 -19.21 5.10
CA ARG A 209 0.58 -18.99 4.05
C ARG A 209 2.00 -18.89 4.59
N GLY A 210 2.14 -18.55 5.85
CA GLY A 210 3.45 -18.45 6.51
C GLY A 210 3.35 -17.96 7.94
N CYS A 211 4.47 -17.94 8.63
CA CYS A 211 4.59 -17.39 9.97
C CYS A 211 5.55 -16.21 9.94
N ILE A 212 5.13 -15.07 10.52
CA ILE A 212 5.99 -13.90 10.63
C ILE A 212 6.86 -14.05 11.86
N LEU A 213 8.14 -14.30 11.65
CA LEU A 213 9.11 -14.43 12.74
C LEU A 213 9.48 -13.07 13.32
N ASN A 214 9.71 -12.07 12.46
CA ASN A 214 10.06 -10.73 12.87
C ASN A 214 9.77 -9.71 11.76
N VAL A 215 9.56 -8.46 12.14
CA VAL A 215 9.52 -7.30 11.23
C VAL A 215 10.44 -6.23 11.78
N ASN A 216 11.50 -5.90 11.06
CA ASN A 216 12.46 -4.89 11.46
C ASN A 216 12.23 -3.59 10.70
N ILE A 217 12.14 -2.49 11.44
CA ILE A 217 12.05 -1.13 10.91
C ILE A 217 13.16 -0.32 11.55
N ASN A 218 14.04 0.23 10.72
CA ASN A 218 15.21 0.97 11.18
C ASN A 218 15.32 2.32 10.45
N ALA A 219 15.98 3.28 11.10
CA ALA A 219 16.35 4.53 10.47
C ALA A 219 17.60 4.34 9.59
N ASP A 220 17.69 5.11 8.51
CA ASP A 220 18.85 5.10 7.60
C ASP A 220 20.12 5.74 8.21
N GLY A 221 20.00 6.41 9.36
CA GLY A 221 21.10 7.15 9.96
C GLY A 221 21.42 8.46 9.24
N ASN A 222 22.67 8.89 9.32
CA ASN A 222 23.14 10.12 8.67
C ASN A 222 23.34 9.91 7.17
N LYS A 223 22.65 10.71 6.37
CA LYS A 223 22.78 10.71 4.91
C LYS A 223 22.71 12.13 4.32
N LYS A 224 23.28 12.33 3.15
CA LYS A 224 23.33 13.65 2.49
C LYS A 224 21.97 14.14 1.99
N SER A 225 21.08 13.23 1.63
CA SER A 225 19.73 13.54 1.17
C SER A 225 18.75 12.48 1.64
N ILE A 226 17.46 12.83 1.70
CA ILE A 226 16.40 11.89 2.09
C ILE A 226 16.29 10.72 1.10
N SER A 227 16.54 10.97 -0.19
CA SER A 227 16.40 9.99 -1.28
C SER A 227 17.69 9.29 -1.70
N GLY A 228 18.82 9.58 -1.07
CA GLY A 228 20.12 9.01 -1.42
C GLY A 228 20.81 8.28 -0.27
N PRO A 229 21.79 7.44 -0.56
CA PRO A 229 22.64 6.82 0.45
C PRO A 229 23.52 7.85 1.19
#